data_eb98cac85f43cf0fbb777a6e6f00eb73
#
_entry.id   eb98cac85f43cf0fbb777a6e6f00eb73
#
_cell.length_a   1.000
_cell.length_b   1.000
_cell.length_c   1.000
_cell.angle_alpha   90.00
_cell.angle_beta   90.00
_cell.angle_gamma   90.00
#
_symmetry.space_group_name_H-M   'P 1'
#
loop_
_entity.id
_entity.type
_entity.pdbx_description
1 polymer ?
#
loop_
_entity_poly.entity_id
_entity_poly.type
_entity_poly.pdbx_seq_one_letter_code
_entity_poly.pdbx_strand_id
1 'polypeptide(L)'
;MKKLTAMLLCLAMLFAFAGCGSKDTSSDKKSDGKKVLSIEEVEKTVPATIKKVEKDKFKIGLICLHDENSTYDNNFIQALKEAQKDLGLKDDQVLIKTNIGETDACYTAAAELADAGCNVIFADSFGHESFIMQAAGEYPDVQFCHATGTKAQTAKIANFHNAFASIYQGRYLAGVAAGLKLKEMIDSGKITADKAVIGYVGAFDYAEVVSGMTSFFLGARSVCESATMKVTYTNSWFDIAKEKEAALNLINSGCVLISQHADSEGAPKACEEKNVPNVAYNISTISMGPNTALISSKIDLSLIHI
;
A
#
# COMPACT_ATOMS: atom_id res chain seq x y z
N MET A 1 7.13 -63.85 4.72
CA MET A 1 7.07 -62.85 3.65
C MET A 1 6.58 -61.45 4.12
N LYS A 2 5.60 -61.34 5.01
CA LYS A 2 5.08 -60.02 5.49
C LYS A 2 6.07 -59.19 6.34
N LYS A 3 7.04 -59.82 7.02
CA LYS A 3 8.06 -59.12 7.84
C LYS A 3 9.21 -58.54 7.00
N LEU A 4 9.49 -59.13 5.83
CA LEU A 4 10.55 -58.65 4.95
C LEU A 4 10.12 -57.40 4.17
N THR A 5 8.83 -57.30 3.83
CA THR A 5 8.26 -56.13 3.12
C THR A 5 8.20 -54.88 4.02
N ALA A 6 7.93 -55.05 5.32
CA ALA A 6 7.93 -53.95 6.28
C ALA A 6 9.34 -53.40 6.55
N MET A 7 10.35 -54.30 6.51
CA MET A 7 11.74 -53.87 6.72
C MET A 7 12.32 -53.12 5.50
N LEU A 8 11.89 -53.47 4.28
CA LEU A 8 12.27 -52.72 3.08
C LEU A 8 11.59 -51.33 2.99
N LEU A 9 10.36 -51.21 3.48
CA LEU A 9 9.69 -49.88 3.53
C LEU A 9 10.34 -48.95 4.57
N CYS A 10 10.77 -49.47 5.72
CA CYS A 10 11.50 -48.69 6.71
C CYS A 10 12.90 -48.27 6.23
N LEU A 11 13.58 -49.12 5.42
CA LEU A 11 14.88 -48.73 4.84
C LEU A 11 14.72 -47.66 3.75
N ALA A 12 13.64 -47.64 2.99
CA ALA A 12 13.36 -46.61 1.98
C ALA A 12 13.04 -45.26 2.61
N MET A 13 12.41 -45.23 3.79
CA MET A 13 12.17 -43.97 4.52
C MET A 13 13.43 -43.41 5.22
N LEU A 14 14.40 -44.26 5.58
CA LEU A 14 15.66 -43.81 6.18
C LEU A 14 16.64 -43.18 5.15
N PHE A 15 16.50 -43.48 3.87
CA PHE A 15 17.28 -42.84 2.81
C PHE A 15 16.71 -41.47 2.37
N ALA A 16 15.46 -41.14 2.75
CA ALA A 16 14.84 -39.87 2.44
C ALA A 16 15.25 -38.75 3.40
N PHE A 17 15.91 -39.03 4.54
CA PHE A 17 16.32 -38.04 5.55
C PHE A 17 17.83 -37.81 5.63
N ALA A 18 18.64 -38.47 4.79
CA ALA A 18 20.10 -38.34 4.81
C ALA A 18 20.64 -37.34 3.75
N GLY A 19 19.83 -36.43 3.28
CA GLY A 19 20.17 -35.48 2.21
C GLY A 19 20.13 -34.00 2.62
N CYS A 20 20.24 -33.63 3.90
CA CYS A 20 20.43 -32.24 4.34
C CYS A 20 21.82 -32.05 4.94
N GLY A 21 22.83 -32.07 4.08
CA GLY A 21 24.17 -31.55 4.38
C GLY A 21 24.27 -30.19 3.74
N SER A 22 24.46 -29.18 4.57
CA SER A 22 24.71 -27.78 4.21
C SER A 22 25.76 -27.65 3.12
N LYS A 23 25.34 -27.15 1.96
CA LYS A 23 26.20 -26.38 1.06
C LYS A 23 25.39 -25.15 0.67
N ASP A 24 25.93 -24.00 1.01
CA ASP A 24 25.52 -22.71 0.47
C ASP A 24 25.55 -22.79 -1.06
N THR A 25 24.38 -22.90 -1.64
CA THR A 25 24.14 -22.56 -3.02
C THR A 25 22.86 -21.74 -3.02
N SER A 26 23.02 -20.46 -3.29
CA SER A 26 21.97 -19.54 -3.68
C SER A 26 21.14 -20.23 -4.78
N SER A 27 20.06 -20.88 -4.41
CA SER A 27 19.06 -21.32 -5.36
C SER A 27 18.09 -20.17 -5.55
N ASP A 28 18.27 -19.41 -6.62
CA ASP A 28 17.25 -18.58 -7.22
C ASP A 28 15.97 -19.38 -7.37
N LYS A 29 15.08 -19.29 -6.38
CA LYS A 29 13.68 -19.63 -6.61
C LYS A 29 13.17 -18.53 -7.54
N LYS A 30 13.01 -18.87 -8.83
CA LYS A 30 12.21 -18.12 -9.77
C LYS A 30 10.85 -17.88 -9.12
N SER A 31 10.66 -16.71 -8.51
CA SER A 31 9.36 -16.12 -8.40
C SER A 31 9.03 -15.63 -9.82
N ASP A 32 7.86 -15.95 -10.34
CA ASP A 32 7.30 -15.32 -11.55
C ASP A 32 6.97 -13.83 -11.30
N GLY A 33 7.74 -13.16 -10.44
CA GLY A 33 7.72 -11.73 -10.25
C GLY A 33 8.40 -11.06 -11.45
N LYS A 34 7.82 -10.01 -11.96
CA LYS A 34 8.41 -9.13 -12.96
C LYS A 34 9.87 -8.87 -12.57
N LYS A 35 10.80 -9.20 -13.46
CA LYS A 35 12.23 -8.95 -13.26
C LYS A 35 12.42 -7.47 -12.93
N VAL A 36 13.00 -7.18 -11.79
CA VAL A 36 13.44 -5.81 -11.48
C VAL A 36 14.54 -5.46 -12.47
N LEU A 37 14.30 -4.45 -13.30
CA LEU A 37 15.26 -4.01 -14.32
C LEU A 37 16.43 -3.32 -13.62
N SER A 38 17.65 -3.57 -14.11
CA SER A 38 18.81 -2.77 -13.71
C SER A 38 18.67 -1.33 -14.23
N ILE A 39 19.41 -0.39 -13.63
CA ILE A 39 19.41 1.01 -14.10
C ILE A 39 19.76 1.08 -15.60
N GLU A 40 20.74 0.29 -16.07
CA GLU A 40 21.10 0.23 -17.48
C GLU A 40 19.99 -0.34 -18.38
N GLU A 41 19.17 -1.26 -17.88
CA GLU A 41 17.99 -1.78 -18.58
C GLU A 41 16.87 -0.75 -18.61
N VAL A 42 16.67 0.01 -17.52
CA VAL A 42 15.70 1.11 -17.44
C VAL A 42 16.11 2.24 -18.39
N GLU A 43 17.37 2.66 -18.41
CA GLU A 43 17.87 3.71 -19.33
C GLU A 43 17.58 3.40 -20.80
N LYS A 44 17.59 2.12 -21.19
CA LYS A 44 17.26 1.70 -22.57
C LYS A 44 15.76 1.79 -22.88
N THR A 45 14.92 1.84 -21.87
CA THR A 45 13.45 1.94 -22.03
C THR A 45 12.94 3.37 -21.91
N VAL A 46 13.78 4.31 -21.43
CA VAL A 46 13.42 5.72 -21.29
C VAL A 46 13.22 6.32 -22.69
N PRO A 47 12.08 6.96 -22.97
CA PRO A 47 11.88 7.64 -24.24
C PRO A 47 12.96 8.68 -24.50
N ALA A 48 13.45 8.77 -25.73
CA ALA A 48 14.46 9.76 -26.13
C ALA A 48 14.02 11.23 -25.92
N THR A 49 12.74 11.44 -25.63
CA THR A 49 12.15 12.74 -25.30
C THR A 49 12.46 13.21 -23.88
N ILE A 50 12.82 12.30 -22.96
CA ILE A 50 13.20 12.65 -21.60
C ILE A 50 14.65 13.14 -21.59
N LYS A 51 14.84 14.41 -21.25
CA LYS A 51 16.16 15.03 -21.18
C LYS A 51 16.93 14.52 -19.96
N LYS A 52 18.18 14.10 -20.17
CA LYS A 52 19.07 13.78 -19.06
C LYS A 52 19.39 15.07 -18.27
N VAL A 53 19.26 14.99 -16.95
CA VAL A 53 19.58 16.08 -16.02
C VAL A 53 20.81 15.68 -15.20
N GLU A 54 21.80 16.58 -15.11
CA GLU A 54 22.96 16.38 -14.25
C GLU A 54 22.52 16.39 -12.78
N LYS A 55 23.11 15.52 -11.97
CA LYS A 55 22.69 15.30 -10.57
C LYS A 55 22.65 16.59 -9.72
N ASP A 56 23.59 17.48 -9.91
CA ASP A 56 23.69 18.75 -9.17
C ASP A 56 22.58 19.77 -9.54
N LYS A 57 21.92 19.55 -10.69
CA LYS A 57 20.80 20.39 -11.19
C LYS A 57 19.46 19.71 -11.04
N PHE A 58 19.44 18.42 -10.70
CA PHE A 58 18.19 17.66 -10.55
C PHE A 58 17.43 18.14 -9.32
N LYS A 59 16.14 18.40 -9.49
CA LYS A 59 15.22 18.71 -8.39
C LYS A 59 13.96 17.88 -8.53
N ILE A 60 13.42 17.46 -7.39
CA ILE A 60 12.14 16.72 -7.29
C ILE A 60 11.19 17.45 -6.36
N GLY A 61 9.93 17.55 -6.78
CA GLY A 61 8.82 18.08 -6.01
C GLY A 61 7.84 16.98 -5.59
N LEU A 62 7.29 17.10 -4.39
CA LEU A 62 6.19 16.25 -3.90
C LEU A 62 5.04 17.14 -3.45
N ILE A 63 3.83 16.79 -3.86
CA ILE A 63 2.58 17.43 -3.45
C ILE A 63 1.75 16.42 -2.69
N CYS A 64 1.46 16.71 -1.42
CA CYS A 64 0.65 15.89 -0.54
C CYS A 64 -0.67 16.58 -0.18
N LEU A 65 -1.75 15.79 -0.11
CA LEU A 65 -3.06 16.30 0.34
C LEU A 65 -3.03 16.74 1.79
N HIS A 66 -2.38 15.96 2.64
CA HIS A 66 -2.18 16.25 4.06
C HIS A 66 -0.67 16.36 4.38
N ASP A 67 -0.30 16.09 5.60
CA ASP A 67 1.07 16.08 6.08
C ASP A 67 1.45 14.70 6.68
N GLU A 68 2.53 14.64 7.44
CA GLU A 68 3.03 13.41 8.06
C GLU A 68 2.08 12.77 9.10
N ASN A 69 1.03 13.46 9.50
CA ASN A 69 0.01 12.88 10.39
C ASN A 69 -0.93 11.91 9.66
N SER A 70 -1.12 12.11 8.35
CA SER A 70 -1.81 11.13 7.50
C SER A 70 -0.89 9.93 7.25
N THR A 71 -1.39 8.73 7.52
CA THR A 71 -0.60 7.49 7.31
C THR A 71 -0.29 7.23 5.84
N TYR A 72 -1.13 7.72 4.94
CA TYR A 72 -0.95 7.63 3.49
C TYR A 72 0.12 8.60 3.00
N ASP A 73 -0.05 9.90 3.23
CA ASP A 73 0.88 10.94 2.79
C ASP A 73 2.28 10.73 3.38
N ASN A 74 2.34 10.28 4.64
CA ASN A 74 3.61 9.96 5.29
C ASN A 74 4.43 8.90 4.56
N ASN A 75 3.79 7.91 3.92
CA ASN A 75 4.52 6.92 3.12
C ASN A 75 5.27 7.59 1.95
N PHE A 76 4.65 8.56 1.25
CA PHE A 76 5.28 9.30 0.15
C PHE A 76 6.40 10.20 0.67
N ILE A 77 6.17 10.90 1.78
CA ILE A 77 7.17 11.76 2.41
C ILE A 77 8.40 10.94 2.83
N GLN A 78 8.22 9.79 3.48
CA GLN A 78 9.32 8.94 3.91
C GLN A 78 10.04 8.32 2.70
N ALA A 79 9.32 7.83 1.70
CA ALA A 79 9.91 7.30 0.47
C ALA A 79 10.76 8.35 -0.26
N LEU A 80 10.30 9.60 -0.31
CA LEU A 80 11.10 10.70 -0.91
C LEU A 80 12.36 11.01 -0.09
N LYS A 81 12.28 11.00 1.24
CA LYS A 81 13.45 11.18 2.12
C LYS A 81 14.46 10.03 1.98
N GLU A 82 13.98 8.80 1.83
CA GLU A 82 14.84 7.63 1.55
C GLU A 82 15.51 7.78 0.19
N ALA A 83 14.76 8.12 -0.86
CA ALA A 83 15.30 8.39 -2.20
C ALA A 83 16.32 9.55 -2.20
N GLN A 84 16.06 10.63 -1.47
CA GLN A 84 16.99 11.73 -1.29
C GLN A 84 18.34 11.25 -0.75
N LYS A 85 18.29 10.42 0.30
CA LYS A 85 19.48 9.85 0.94
C LYS A 85 20.22 8.91 -0.02
N ASP A 86 19.53 8.01 -0.67
CA ASP A 86 20.11 6.98 -1.54
C ASP A 86 20.73 7.59 -2.80
N LEU A 87 20.07 8.60 -3.36
CA LEU A 87 20.60 9.36 -4.49
C LEU A 87 21.63 10.40 -4.08
N GLY A 88 21.78 10.69 -2.77
CA GLY A 88 22.68 11.72 -2.24
C GLY A 88 22.31 13.11 -2.75
N LEU A 89 21.00 13.44 -2.77
CA LEU A 89 20.50 14.76 -3.12
C LEU A 89 20.62 15.70 -1.92
N LYS A 90 20.85 16.98 -2.20
CA LYS A 90 20.89 18.03 -1.19
C LYS A 90 19.46 18.46 -0.79
N ASP A 91 19.31 19.15 0.33
CA ASP A 91 18.00 19.59 0.81
C ASP A 91 17.30 20.57 -0.15
N ASP A 92 18.07 21.40 -0.86
CA ASP A 92 17.55 22.34 -1.86
C ASP A 92 17.10 21.69 -3.18
N GLN A 93 17.35 20.38 -3.32
CA GLN A 93 16.94 19.57 -4.47
C GLN A 93 15.61 18.83 -4.23
N VAL A 94 15.08 18.84 -3.00
CA VAL A 94 13.86 18.13 -2.63
C VAL A 94 12.85 19.12 -2.03
N LEU A 95 11.76 19.35 -2.73
CA LEU A 95 10.73 20.31 -2.34
C LEU A 95 9.43 19.58 -2.03
N ILE A 96 8.92 19.72 -0.81
CA ILE A 96 7.67 19.09 -0.38
C ILE A 96 6.63 20.17 -0.07
N LYS A 97 5.44 20.02 -0.65
CA LYS A 97 4.26 20.83 -0.36
C LYS A 97 3.19 19.95 0.26
N THR A 98 2.81 20.26 1.48
CA THR A 98 1.79 19.53 2.25
C THR A 98 0.52 20.36 2.39
N ASN A 99 -0.59 19.71 2.74
CA ASN A 99 -1.90 20.34 2.93
C ASN A 99 -2.41 21.04 1.65
N ILE A 100 -2.15 20.42 0.51
CA ILE A 100 -2.60 20.90 -0.80
C ILE A 100 -3.91 20.19 -1.19
N GLY A 101 -5.01 20.95 -1.19
CA GLY A 101 -6.34 20.40 -1.50
C GLY A 101 -6.46 19.85 -2.93
N GLU A 102 -7.41 18.95 -3.13
CA GLU A 102 -7.80 18.38 -4.43
C GLU A 102 -8.59 19.40 -5.28
N THR A 103 -8.00 20.57 -5.48
CA THR A 103 -8.57 21.73 -6.16
C THR A 103 -7.49 22.42 -7.01
N ASP A 104 -7.79 23.59 -7.58
CA ASP A 104 -6.80 24.41 -8.31
C ASP A 104 -5.54 24.71 -7.49
N ALA A 105 -5.58 24.55 -6.17
CA ALA A 105 -4.39 24.65 -5.33
C ALA A 105 -3.33 23.61 -5.71
N CYS A 106 -3.73 22.42 -6.18
CA CYS A 106 -2.79 21.40 -6.67
C CYS A 106 -2.10 21.86 -7.95
N TYR A 107 -2.84 22.42 -8.91
CA TYR A 107 -2.24 22.99 -10.13
C TYR A 107 -1.26 24.11 -9.77
N THR A 108 -1.66 25.03 -8.89
CA THR A 108 -0.80 26.15 -8.45
C THR A 108 0.48 25.62 -7.81
N ALA A 109 0.36 24.63 -6.92
CA ALA A 109 1.53 23.99 -6.29
C ALA A 109 2.46 23.34 -7.29
N ALA A 110 1.90 22.67 -8.32
CA ALA A 110 2.65 22.03 -9.38
C ALA A 110 3.40 23.06 -10.24
N ALA A 111 2.73 24.16 -10.62
CA ALA A 111 3.34 25.27 -11.37
C ALA A 111 4.50 25.90 -10.58
N GLU A 112 4.28 26.21 -9.30
CA GLU A 112 5.34 26.78 -8.43
C GLU A 112 6.56 25.85 -8.30
N LEU A 113 6.36 24.54 -8.22
CA LEU A 113 7.45 23.56 -8.20
C LEU A 113 8.18 23.49 -9.55
N ALA A 114 7.46 23.56 -10.66
CA ALA A 114 8.05 23.62 -12.01
C ALA A 114 8.88 24.90 -12.18
N ASP A 115 8.35 26.06 -11.77
CA ASP A 115 9.06 27.35 -11.81
C ASP A 115 10.27 27.40 -10.87
N ALA A 116 10.24 26.63 -9.76
CA ALA A 116 11.40 26.44 -8.88
C ALA A 116 12.47 25.53 -9.48
N GLY A 117 12.24 24.98 -10.68
CA GLY A 117 13.17 24.16 -11.44
C GLY A 117 13.11 22.65 -11.12
N CYS A 118 12.00 22.15 -10.57
CA CYS A 118 11.80 20.72 -10.42
C CYS A 118 11.73 20.05 -11.79
N ASN A 119 12.45 18.95 -11.95
CA ASN A 119 12.46 18.14 -13.15
C ASN A 119 11.42 17.01 -13.09
N VAL A 120 11.10 16.58 -11.87
CA VAL A 120 10.06 15.59 -11.57
C VAL A 120 9.16 16.15 -10.48
N ILE A 121 7.86 16.07 -10.66
CA ILE A 121 6.86 16.46 -9.67
C ILE A 121 5.91 15.29 -9.47
N PHE A 122 5.76 14.86 -8.22
CA PHE A 122 4.88 13.77 -7.83
C PHE A 122 3.70 14.33 -7.00
N ALA A 123 2.48 13.87 -7.28
CA ALA A 123 1.31 14.18 -6.47
C ALA A 123 0.66 12.88 -5.99
N ASP A 124 0.33 12.81 -4.71
CA ASP A 124 -0.07 11.56 -4.06
C ASP A 124 -1.58 11.30 -4.05
N SER A 125 -2.42 12.33 -4.02
CA SER A 125 -3.84 12.14 -3.77
C SER A 125 -4.67 11.91 -5.03
N PHE A 126 -5.71 11.08 -4.91
CA PHE A 126 -6.61 10.67 -6.01
C PHE A 126 -7.19 11.87 -6.79
N GLY A 127 -7.69 12.90 -6.11
CA GLY A 127 -8.30 14.07 -6.74
C GLY A 127 -7.29 15.05 -7.35
N HIS A 128 -6.00 14.88 -7.14
CA HIS A 128 -4.95 15.69 -7.76
C HIS A 128 -4.79 15.43 -9.26
N GLU A 129 -5.27 14.28 -9.78
CA GLU A 129 -4.95 13.80 -11.14
C GLU A 129 -5.21 14.81 -12.24
N SER A 130 -6.41 15.43 -12.26
CA SER A 130 -6.78 16.39 -13.31
C SER A 130 -5.92 17.66 -13.29
N PHE A 131 -5.54 18.12 -12.11
CA PHE A 131 -4.72 19.33 -11.93
C PHE A 131 -3.27 19.09 -12.33
N ILE A 132 -2.73 17.92 -12.01
CA ILE A 132 -1.38 17.51 -12.45
C ILE A 132 -1.33 17.31 -13.96
N MET A 133 -2.36 16.74 -14.56
CA MET A 133 -2.47 16.63 -16.02
C MET A 133 -2.48 17.99 -16.70
N GLN A 134 -3.18 18.99 -16.14
CA GLN A 134 -3.16 20.35 -16.63
C GLN A 134 -1.74 20.93 -16.58
N ALA A 135 -1.06 20.83 -15.43
CA ALA A 135 0.32 21.28 -15.28
C ALA A 135 1.26 20.59 -16.28
N ALA A 136 1.11 19.27 -16.50
CA ALA A 136 1.91 18.53 -17.47
C ALA A 136 1.74 19.05 -18.91
N GLY A 137 0.56 19.52 -19.28
CA GLY A 137 0.30 20.14 -20.56
C GLY A 137 1.00 21.49 -20.75
N GLU A 138 1.22 22.23 -19.66
CA GLU A 138 1.81 23.57 -19.69
C GLU A 138 3.33 23.57 -19.50
N TYR A 139 3.89 22.54 -18.83
CA TYR A 139 5.31 22.37 -18.52
C TYR A 139 5.90 21.12 -19.21
N PRO A 140 6.08 21.11 -20.52
CA PRO A 140 6.45 19.90 -21.27
C PRO A 140 7.84 19.34 -20.96
N ASP A 141 8.71 20.13 -20.35
CA ASP A 141 10.07 19.73 -19.97
C ASP A 141 10.14 19.12 -18.55
N VAL A 142 9.04 19.14 -17.78
CA VAL A 142 8.92 18.58 -16.44
C VAL A 142 8.16 17.26 -16.50
N GLN A 143 8.62 16.24 -15.79
CA GLN A 143 7.92 14.96 -15.67
C GLN A 143 6.94 15.02 -14.48
N PHE A 144 5.70 14.69 -14.71
CA PHE A 144 4.66 14.66 -13.71
C PHE A 144 4.22 13.23 -13.43
N CYS A 145 4.27 12.84 -12.16
CA CYS A 145 3.83 11.53 -11.68
C CYS A 145 2.65 11.71 -10.74
N HIS A 146 1.69 10.81 -10.83
CA HIS A 146 0.50 10.83 -10.00
C HIS A 146 0.20 9.43 -9.44
N ALA A 147 -0.04 9.34 -8.14
CA ALA A 147 -0.49 8.10 -7.50
C ALA A 147 -1.98 7.86 -7.73
N THR A 148 -2.41 6.61 -7.62
CA THR A 148 -3.82 6.16 -7.67
C THR A 148 -4.61 6.46 -8.94
N GLY A 149 -4.14 7.37 -9.80
CA GLY A 149 -4.80 7.73 -11.04
C GLY A 149 -4.63 6.68 -12.14
N THR A 150 -5.41 6.84 -13.20
CA THR A 150 -5.44 5.90 -14.35
C THR A 150 -5.39 6.59 -15.71
N LYS A 151 -5.42 7.91 -15.75
CA LYS A 151 -5.58 8.67 -17.00
C LYS A 151 -4.32 8.77 -17.85
N ALA A 152 -3.13 8.50 -17.31
CA ALA A 152 -1.89 8.54 -18.08
C ALA A 152 -1.94 7.62 -19.31
N GLN A 153 -2.61 6.48 -19.23
CA GLN A 153 -2.74 5.52 -20.33
C GLN A 153 -3.63 6.05 -21.49
N THR A 154 -4.57 6.94 -21.20
CA THR A 154 -5.57 7.43 -22.15
C THR A 154 -5.38 8.88 -22.56
N ALA A 155 -4.79 9.71 -21.71
CA ALA A 155 -4.61 11.14 -21.93
C ALA A 155 -3.58 11.49 -23.02
N LYS A 156 -2.65 10.58 -23.33
CA LYS A 156 -1.58 10.77 -24.32
C LYS A 156 -0.73 12.03 -24.09
N ILE A 157 -0.50 12.38 -22.83
CA ILE A 157 0.39 13.46 -22.40
C ILE A 157 1.74 12.82 -22.11
N ALA A 158 2.76 13.17 -22.90
CA ALA A 158 4.04 12.46 -22.94
C ALA A 158 4.83 12.51 -21.61
N ASN A 159 4.65 13.57 -20.82
CA ASN A 159 5.32 13.82 -19.55
C ASN A 159 4.40 13.63 -18.34
N PHE A 160 3.27 12.91 -18.51
CA PHE A 160 2.36 12.56 -17.41
C PHE A 160 2.30 11.03 -17.21
N HIS A 161 2.52 10.59 -15.99
CA HIS A 161 2.64 9.18 -15.62
C HIS A 161 1.78 8.85 -14.39
N ASN A 162 1.17 7.67 -14.38
CA ASN A 162 0.60 7.10 -13.15
C ASN A 162 1.59 6.08 -12.58
N ALA A 163 1.94 6.26 -11.31
CA ALA A 163 2.88 5.41 -10.59
C ALA A 163 2.30 5.06 -9.21
N PHE A 164 1.86 3.82 -9.07
CA PHE A 164 1.29 3.32 -7.82
C PHE A 164 1.58 1.84 -7.61
N ALA A 165 1.64 1.41 -6.35
CA ALA A 165 1.87 0.02 -5.99
C ALA A 165 0.63 -0.85 -6.27
N SER A 166 0.84 -2.14 -6.56
CA SER A 166 -0.22 -3.14 -6.67
C SER A 166 -0.78 -3.52 -5.29
N ILE A 167 -1.34 -2.53 -4.59
CA ILE A 167 -1.71 -2.62 -3.19
C ILE A 167 -2.76 -3.70 -2.90
N TYR A 168 -3.60 -4.02 -3.89
CA TYR A 168 -4.59 -5.10 -3.77
C TYR A 168 -3.95 -6.44 -3.42
N GLN A 169 -2.69 -6.70 -3.81
CA GLN A 169 -1.98 -7.94 -3.46
C GLN A 169 -1.67 -7.98 -1.95
N GLY A 170 -1.14 -6.88 -1.40
CA GLY A 170 -0.92 -6.75 0.04
C GLY A 170 -2.24 -6.81 0.83
N ARG A 171 -3.30 -6.22 0.29
CA ARG A 171 -4.64 -6.29 0.89
C ARG A 171 -5.20 -7.72 0.89
N TYR A 172 -4.96 -8.51 -0.15
CA TYR A 172 -5.34 -9.93 -0.15
C TYR A 172 -4.64 -10.70 0.97
N LEU A 173 -3.32 -10.54 1.12
CA LEU A 173 -2.56 -11.19 2.18
C LEU A 173 -3.00 -10.75 3.58
N ALA A 174 -3.29 -9.46 3.75
CA ALA A 174 -3.87 -8.93 4.99
C ALA A 174 -5.25 -9.54 5.28
N GLY A 175 -6.04 -9.77 4.23
CA GLY A 175 -7.31 -10.49 4.31
C GLY A 175 -7.14 -11.94 4.75
N VAL A 176 -6.16 -12.66 4.21
CA VAL A 176 -5.85 -14.04 4.67
C VAL A 176 -5.55 -14.05 6.18
N ALA A 177 -4.73 -13.10 6.67
CA ALA A 177 -4.44 -12.99 8.10
C ALA A 177 -5.71 -12.70 8.93
N ALA A 178 -6.60 -11.83 8.44
CA ALA A 178 -7.90 -11.56 9.07
C ALA A 178 -8.77 -12.83 9.12
N GLY A 179 -8.84 -13.57 8.03
CA GLY A 179 -9.60 -14.82 7.96
C GLY A 179 -9.06 -15.91 8.88
N LEU A 180 -7.73 -16.02 9.01
CA LEU A 180 -7.09 -16.93 9.98
C LEU A 180 -7.44 -16.53 11.42
N LYS A 181 -7.47 -15.22 11.72
CA LYS A 181 -7.89 -14.73 13.05
C LYS A 181 -9.36 -15.02 13.35
N LEU A 182 -10.25 -14.84 12.37
CA LEU A 182 -11.66 -15.23 12.51
C LEU A 182 -11.79 -16.73 12.76
N LYS A 183 -11.05 -17.55 12.03
CA LYS A 183 -11.04 -19.01 12.20
C LYS A 183 -10.54 -19.40 13.61
N GLU A 184 -9.45 -18.80 14.09
CA GLU A 184 -8.98 -18.99 15.48
C GLU A 184 -10.06 -18.66 16.50
N MET A 185 -10.80 -17.54 16.31
CA MET A 185 -11.89 -17.14 17.20
C MET A 185 -13.06 -18.13 17.18
N ILE A 186 -13.36 -18.73 16.01
CA ILE A 186 -14.38 -19.77 15.88
C ILE A 186 -13.92 -21.07 16.58
N ASP A 187 -12.71 -21.54 16.25
CA ASP A 187 -12.17 -22.79 16.77
C ASP A 187 -11.99 -22.76 18.30
N SER A 188 -11.71 -21.58 18.87
CA SER A 188 -11.64 -21.37 20.33
C SER A 188 -13.00 -21.16 21.01
N GLY A 189 -14.10 -21.10 20.25
CA GLY A 189 -15.43 -20.86 20.78
C GLY A 189 -15.70 -19.39 21.19
N LYS A 190 -14.81 -18.46 20.87
CA LYS A 190 -14.98 -17.03 21.15
C LYS A 190 -16.15 -16.43 20.34
N ILE A 191 -16.34 -16.90 19.11
CA ILE A 191 -17.48 -16.57 18.25
C ILE A 191 -18.01 -17.83 17.55
N THR A 192 -19.24 -17.76 17.03
CA THR A 192 -19.77 -18.78 16.11
C THR A 192 -19.53 -18.39 14.66
N ALA A 193 -19.59 -19.33 13.73
CA ALA A 193 -19.30 -19.07 12.33
C ALA A 193 -20.19 -17.98 11.69
N ASP A 194 -21.47 -17.92 12.10
CA ASP A 194 -22.43 -16.89 11.68
C ASP A 194 -22.12 -15.48 12.23
N LYS A 195 -21.22 -15.38 13.19
CA LYS A 195 -20.73 -14.14 13.80
C LYS A 195 -19.36 -13.71 13.28
N ALA A 196 -18.80 -14.40 12.29
CA ALA A 196 -17.54 -14.00 11.65
C ALA A 196 -17.76 -12.78 10.73
N VAL A 197 -18.08 -11.63 11.33
CA VAL A 197 -18.42 -10.38 10.63
C VAL A 197 -17.24 -9.41 10.73
N ILE A 198 -16.68 -9.03 9.59
CA ILE A 198 -15.66 -8.00 9.47
C ILE A 198 -16.34 -6.64 9.31
N GLY A 199 -15.83 -5.61 9.99
CA GLY A 199 -16.13 -4.21 9.71
C GLY A 199 -15.06 -3.60 8.82
N TYR A 200 -15.43 -2.80 7.84
CA TYR A 200 -14.49 -2.09 6.97
C TYR A 200 -14.80 -0.60 6.95
N VAL A 201 -13.82 0.20 7.36
CA VAL A 201 -13.90 1.67 7.35
C VAL A 201 -13.23 2.15 6.07
N GLY A 202 -14.02 2.53 5.07
CA GLY A 202 -13.56 3.10 3.81
C GLY A 202 -13.55 4.62 3.84
N ALA A 203 -12.66 5.26 3.08
CA ALA A 203 -12.71 6.70 2.86
C ALA A 203 -13.85 7.08 1.92
N PHE A 204 -13.83 6.57 0.70
CA PHE A 204 -14.83 6.79 -0.35
C PHE A 204 -15.14 5.48 -1.08
N ASP A 205 -16.23 5.42 -1.83
CA ASP A 205 -16.58 4.31 -2.71
C ASP A 205 -15.91 4.39 -4.10
N TYR A 206 -14.67 4.88 -4.13
CA TYR A 206 -13.88 4.96 -5.35
C TYR A 206 -13.21 3.62 -5.70
N ALA A 207 -12.89 3.44 -6.98
CA ALA A 207 -12.33 2.19 -7.51
C ALA A 207 -11.07 1.72 -6.75
N GLU A 208 -10.22 2.64 -6.35
CA GLU A 208 -9.01 2.37 -5.57
C GLU A 208 -9.35 1.74 -4.20
N VAL A 209 -10.25 2.36 -3.44
CA VAL A 209 -10.73 1.86 -2.14
C VAL A 209 -11.45 0.52 -2.29
N VAL A 210 -12.37 0.43 -3.28
CA VAL A 210 -13.17 -0.77 -3.53
C VAL A 210 -12.29 -1.94 -3.97
N SER A 211 -11.26 -1.72 -4.77
CA SER A 211 -10.35 -2.79 -5.20
C SER A 211 -9.58 -3.39 -4.02
N GLY A 212 -9.06 -2.54 -3.14
CA GLY A 212 -8.36 -2.97 -1.92
C GLY A 212 -9.28 -3.70 -0.95
N MET A 213 -10.48 -3.16 -0.72
CA MET A 213 -11.53 -3.76 0.12
C MET A 213 -11.96 -5.14 -0.40
N THR A 214 -12.25 -5.23 -1.69
CA THR A 214 -12.66 -6.50 -2.32
C THR A 214 -11.57 -7.54 -2.22
N SER A 215 -10.33 -7.17 -2.50
CA SER A 215 -9.19 -8.06 -2.41
C SER A 215 -8.97 -8.57 -0.99
N PHE A 216 -9.07 -7.70 0.01
CA PHE A 216 -9.02 -8.04 1.42
C PHE A 216 -10.12 -9.05 1.79
N PHE A 217 -11.36 -8.79 1.39
CA PHE A 217 -12.47 -9.67 1.68
C PHE A 217 -12.32 -11.05 1.02
N LEU A 218 -11.87 -11.11 -0.23
CA LEU A 218 -11.57 -12.37 -0.91
C LEU A 218 -10.47 -13.15 -0.19
N GLY A 219 -9.42 -12.46 0.28
CA GLY A 219 -8.37 -13.06 1.10
C GLY A 219 -8.93 -13.67 2.40
N ALA A 220 -9.79 -12.94 3.12
CA ALA A 220 -10.41 -13.45 4.35
C ALA A 220 -11.27 -14.68 4.10
N ARG A 221 -12.08 -14.65 3.04
CA ARG A 221 -12.94 -15.78 2.68
C ARG A 221 -12.18 -17.02 2.16
N SER A 222 -10.97 -16.83 1.64
CA SER A 222 -10.16 -17.99 1.18
C SER A 222 -9.80 -18.96 2.30
N VAL A 223 -9.82 -18.49 3.56
CA VAL A 223 -9.48 -19.31 4.76
C VAL A 223 -10.61 -19.39 5.78
N CYS A 224 -11.56 -18.45 5.78
CA CYS A 224 -12.75 -18.41 6.62
C CYS A 224 -13.99 -18.20 5.72
N GLU A 225 -14.54 -19.27 5.17
CA GLU A 225 -15.63 -19.21 4.19
C GLU A 225 -16.90 -18.53 4.73
N SER A 226 -17.15 -18.65 6.04
CA SER A 226 -18.28 -18.01 6.72
C SER A 226 -18.14 -16.50 6.91
N ALA A 227 -16.94 -15.94 6.64
CA ALA A 227 -16.70 -14.51 6.82
C ALA A 227 -17.66 -13.67 5.96
N THR A 228 -18.27 -12.67 6.60
CA THR A 228 -19.06 -11.62 5.98
C THR A 228 -18.47 -10.26 6.30
N MET A 229 -18.88 -9.23 5.56
CA MET A 229 -18.31 -7.88 5.77
C MET A 229 -19.39 -6.81 5.73
N LYS A 230 -19.31 -5.86 6.66
CA LYS A 230 -20.06 -4.60 6.66
C LYS A 230 -19.10 -3.46 6.36
N VAL A 231 -19.53 -2.53 5.52
CA VAL A 231 -18.73 -1.40 5.07
C VAL A 231 -19.39 -0.09 5.50
N THR A 232 -18.59 0.87 5.94
CA THR A 232 -19.01 2.24 6.21
C THR A 232 -17.98 3.18 5.58
N TYR A 233 -18.46 4.18 4.82
CA TYR A 233 -17.60 5.22 4.24
C TYR A 233 -17.66 6.49 5.08
N THR A 234 -16.50 7.10 5.34
CA THR A 234 -16.37 8.36 6.10
C THR A 234 -16.57 9.59 5.24
N ASN A 235 -16.50 9.43 3.91
CA ASN A 235 -16.45 10.52 2.93
C ASN A 235 -15.32 11.52 3.24
N SER A 236 -14.20 10.98 3.69
CA SER A 236 -12.95 11.72 3.95
C SER A 236 -11.78 10.76 3.85
N TRP A 237 -10.65 11.22 3.28
CA TRP A 237 -9.41 10.44 3.29
C TRP A 237 -8.83 10.33 4.70
N PHE A 238 -8.86 11.44 5.45
CA PHE A 238 -8.30 11.52 6.80
C PHE A 238 -9.25 12.30 7.72
N ASP A 239 -9.82 11.63 8.70
CA ASP A 239 -10.63 12.25 9.77
C ASP A 239 -10.67 11.31 10.99
N ILE A 240 -9.84 11.62 11.99
CA ILE A 240 -9.68 10.77 13.19
C ILE A 240 -11.03 10.53 13.89
N ALA A 241 -11.88 11.55 13.98
CA ALA A 241 -13.15 11.45 14.68
C ALA A 241 -14.15 10.59 13.92
N LYS A 242 -14.32 10.83 12.61
CA LYS A 242 -15.24 10.05 11.77
C LYS A 242 -14.80 8.59 11.65
N GLU A 243 -13.50 8.34 11.47
CA GLU A 243 -12.98 6.98 11.37
C GLU A 243 -13.14 6.21 12.68
N LYS A 244 -12.89 6.87 13.82
CA LYS A 244 -13.14 6.30 15.15
C LYS A 244 -14.62 5.97 15.35
N GLU A 245 -15.51 6.91 15.02
CA GLU A 245 -16.96 6.73 15.13
C GLU A 245 -17.44 5.58 14.23
N ALA A 246 -17.01 5.55 12.97
CA ALA A 246 -17.34 4.48 12.02
C ALA A 246 -16.91 3.09 12.55
N ALA A 247 -15.70 2.99 13.07
CA ALA A 247 -15.20 1.74 13.66
C ALA A 247 -16.02 1.32 14.88
N LEU A 248 -16.33 2.24 15.80
CA LEU A 248 -17.18 1.96 16.97
C LEU A 248 -18.59 1.52 16.56
N ASN A 249 -19.19 2.15 15.56
CA ASN A 249 -20.51 1.78 15.05
C ASN A 249 -20.50 0.39 14.42
N LEU A 250 -19.47 0.03 13.67
CA LEU A 250 -19.28 -1.31 13.11
C LEU A 250 -19.15 -2.36 14.24
N ILE A 251 -18.31 -2.09 15.25
CA ILE A 251 -18.15 -2.98 16.41
C ILE A 251 -19.48 -3.16 17.15
N ASN A 252 -20.18 -2.07 17.44
CA ASN A 252 -21.50 -2.11 18.11
C ASN A 252 -22.55 -2.84 17.29
N SER A 253 -22.42 -2.89 15.96
CA SER A 253 -23.28 -3.66 15.06
C SER A 253 -22.91 -5.15 14.95
N GLY A 254 -21.93 -5.62 15.74
CA GLY A 254 -21.53 -7.01 15.84
C GLY A 254 -20.33 -7.40 14.97
N CYS A 255 -19.58 -6.44 14.43
CA CYS A 255 -18.29 -6.75 13.77
C CYS A 255 -17.26 -7.14 14.82
N VAL A 256 -16.55 -8.24 14.60
CA VAL A 256 -15.59 -8.84 15.55
C VAL A 256 -14.13 -8.63 15.13
N LEU A 257 -13.90 -8.03 13.97
CA LEU A 257 -12.62 -7.61 13.43
C LEU A 257 -12.84 -6.38 12.59
N ILE A 258 -11.97 -5.39 12.66
CA ILE A 258 -12.05 -4.15 11.85
C ILE A 258 -10.85 -4.05 10.92
N SER A 259 -11.12 -3.68 9.66
CA SER A 259 -10.11 -3.22 8.72
C SER A 259 -10.48 -1.85 8.18
N GLN A 260 -9.57 -1.20 7.47
CA GLN A 260 -9.74 0.16 6.99
C GLN A 260 -9.02 0.41 5.67
N HIS A 261 -9.51 1.43 4.97
CA HIS A 261 -8.89 2.11 3.85
C HIS A 261 -9.20 3.61 3.98
N ALA A 262 -8.90 4.12 5.14
CA ALA A 262 -8.91 5.51 5.54
C ALA A 262 -7.64 5.75 6.36
N ASP A 263 -7.12 6.96 6.41
CA ASP A 263 -5.70 7.23 6.58
C ASP A 263 -5.32 7.69 8.00
N SER A 264 -6.29 7.66 8.96
CA SER A 264 -6.03 8.10 10.32
C SER A 264 -5.85 6.94 11.30
N GLU A 265 -5.43 7.28 12.51
CA GLU A 265 -5.34 6.38 13.66
C GLU A 265 -6.70 6.10 14.36
N GLY A 266 -7.80 6.70 13.87
CA GLY A 266 -9.10 6.63 14.51
C GLY A 266 -9.64 5.21 14.67
N ALA A 267 -9.64 4.41 13.60
CA ALA A 267 -10.11 3.03 13.64
C ALA A 267 -9.21 2.10 14.48
N PRO A 268 -7.86 2.13 14.37
CA PRO A 268 -6.97 1.38 15.27
C PRO A 268 -7.21 1.69 16.75
N LYS A 269 -7.33 2.96 17.13
CA LYS A 269 -7.61 3.37 18.51
C LYS A 269 -8.97 2.90 19.02
N ALA A 270 -10.00 2.94 18.19
CA ALA A 270 -11.32 2.38 18.52
C ALA A 270 -11.23 0.87 18.77
N CYS A 271 -10.47 0.15 17.97
CA CYS A 271 -10.24 -1.28 18.14
C CYS A 271 -9.53 -1.60 19.45
N GLU A 272 -8.50 -0.84 19.80
CA GLU A 272 -7.78 -0.98 21.07
C GLU A 272 -8.70 -0.73 22.27
N GLU A 273 -9.52 0.33 22.24
CA GLU A 273 -10.50 0.63 23.30
C GLU A 273 -11.54 -0.49 23.49
N LYS A 274 -11.87 -1.22 22.44
CA LYS A 274 -12.87 -2.30 22.46
C LYS A 274 -12.28 -3.69 22.50
N ASN A 275 -10.97 -3.81 22.49
CA ASN A 275 -10.25 -5.09 22.43
C ASN A 275 -10.71 -5.95 21.22
N VAL A 276 -10.85 -5.31 20.06
CA VAL A 276 -11.25 -5.92 18.80
C VAL A 276 -10.04 -5.95 17.86
N PRO A 277 -9.70 -7.09 17.24
CA PRO A 277 -8.61 -7.18 16.28
C PRO A 277 -8.71 -6.16 15.14
N ASN A 278 -7.59 -5.51 14.80
CA ASN A 278 -7.48 -4.55 13.72
C ASN A 278 -6.50 -5.01 12.64
N VAL A 279 -6.90 -4.88 11.38
CA VAL A 279 -6.03 -5.03 10.21
C VAL A 279 -5.91 -3.69 9.54
N ALA A 280 -4.76 -3.06 9.73
CA ALA A 280 -4.51 -1.70 9.29
C ALA A 280 -4.07 -1.61 7.82
N TYR A 281 -3.80 -0.38 7.40
CA TYR A 281 -3.43 0.04 6.07
C TYR A 281 -2.33 1.12 6.17
N ASN A 282 -1.48 1.22 5.17
CA ASN A 282 -0.38 2.17 5.00
C ASN A 282 0.83 1.96 5.91
N ILE A 283 0.67 1.93 7.22
CA ILE A 283 1.76 1.83 8.19
C ILE A 283 1.45 0.77 9.26
N SER A 284 2.45 0.42 10.06
CA SER A 284 2.22 -0.38 11.27
C SER A 284 1.46 0.43 12.32
N THR A 285 0.39 -0.14 12.86
CA THR A 285 -0.45 0.48 13.90
C THR A 285 -0.21 -0.09 15.30
N ILE A 286 0.89 -0.82 15.51
CA ILE A 286 1.23 -1.40 16.81
C ILE A 286 1.34 -0.33 17.91
N SER A 287 1.85 0.86 17.60
CA SER A 287 1.94 1.97 18.56
C SER A 287 0.57 2.55 18.95
N MET A 288 -0.44 2.36 18.10
CA MET A 288 -1.80 2.89 18.27
C MET A 288 -2.75 1.89 18.94
N GLY A 289 -2.48 0.59 18.73
CA GLY A 289 -3.28 -0.53 19.25
C GLY A 289 -2.40 -1.76 19.52
N PRO A 290 -1.54 -1.72 20.58
CA PRO A 290 -0.53 -2.75 20.81
C PRO A 290 -1.12 -4.14 21.08
N ASN A 291 -2.37 -4.21 21.55
CA ASN A 291 -3.04 -5.48 21.86
C ASN A 291 -3.94 -5.97 20.72
N THR A 292 -4.25 -5.14 19.76
CA THR A 292 -5.26 -5.42 18.71
C THR A 292 -4.73 -5.37 17.30
N ALA A 293 -3.59 -4.73 17.05
CA ALA A 293 -2.97 -4.69 15.73
C ALA A 293 -2.49 -6.09 15.28
N LEU A 294 -3.08 -6.65 14.22
CA LEU A 294 -2.72 -7.94 13.66
C LEU A 294 -1.65 -7.82 12.58
N ILE A 295 -1.93 -7.03 11.58
CA ILE A 295 -1.09 -6.84 10.40
C ILE A 295 -1.48 -5.53 9.72
N SER A 296 -0.57 -4.97 8.94
CA SER A 296 -0.84 -3.85 8.04
C SER A 296 -0.24 -4.13 6.67
N SER A 297 -0.92 -3.73 5.60
CA SER A 297 -0.35 -3.66 4.26
C SER A 297 0.32 -2.30 4.08
N LYS A 298 1.64 -2.25 4.29
CA LYS A 298 2.44 -1.05 4.02
C LYS A 298 2.60 -0.86 2.51
N ILE A 299 2.44 0.38 2.05
CA ILE A 299 2.84 0.77 0.70
C ILE A 299 4.35 1.05 0.75
N ASP A 300 5.11 0.30 -0.02
CA ASP A 300 6.53 0.58 -0.24
C ASP A 300 6.68 1.31 -1.57
N LEU A 301 6.87 2.62 -1.49
CA LEU A 301 7.03 3.51 -2.62
C LEU A 301 8.51 3.85 -2.76
N SER A 302 9.31 2.92 -3.25
CA SER A 302 10.68 3.22 -3.63
C SER A 302 10.68 4.16 -4.84
N LEU A 303 10.67 5.47 -4.60
CA LEU A 303 10.65 6.51 -5.64
C LEU A 303 11.86 6.44 -6.58
N ILE A 304 12.92 5.72 -6.21
CA ILE A 304 14.09 5.48 -7.05
C ILE A 304 13.72 4.73 -8.33
N HIS A 305 12.72 3.86 -8.25
CA HIS A 305 12.27 3.05 -9.39
C HIS A 305 11.21 3.76 -10.26
N ILE A 306 10.74 4.90 -9.82
CA ILE A 306 9.80 5.75 -10.55
C ILE A 306 10.53 6.77 -11.40
#